data_75e903c330926dce799c2a98a2416b9b
#
_entry.id   75e903c330926dce799c2a98a2416b9b
#
_cell.length_a   1.000
_cell.length_b   1.000
_cell.length_c   1.000
_cell.angle_alpha   90.00
_cell.angle_beta   90.00
_cell.angle_gamma   90.00
#
_symmetry.space_group_name_H-M   'P 1'
#
loop_
_entity.id
_entity.type
_entity.pdbx_description
1 polymer ?
#
loop_
_entity_poly.entity_id
_entity_poly.type
_entity_poly.pdbx_seq_one_letter_code
_entity_poly.pdbx_strand_id
1 'polypeptide(L)'
;LDIIGEIYFVIKLKYMNNFFRKHSEKVIGYSFINPAVLIISLFGVFPVFFGMYMSLHKWKVFKGRFLGFENYERILGSIPAFCVFILGLLILIFSYWVWSEFKDKFKQKMYVVISSLIILVIGLYLINISWGIMVTKGDDNYLYSLIYTLYYSLFTIIFEVGLGLVIAFALYQKFVG
;
A
#
# COMPACT_ATOMS: atom_id res chain seq x y z
N LEU A 1 -35.50 -47.70 -27.70
CA LEU A 1 -35.27 -46.23 -27.88
C LEU A 1 -35.14 -45.46 -26.59
N ASP A 2 -35.44 -46.08 -25.42
CA ASP A 2 -35.47 -45.39 -24.12
C ASP A 2 -34.13 -45.34 -23.37
N ILE A 3 -33.21 -46.23 -23.63
CA ILE A 3 -31.95 -46.33 -22.90
C ILE A 3 -31.05 -45.11 -23.14
N ILE A 4 -31.04 -44.58 -24.36
CA ILE A 4 -30.24 -43.40 -24.72
C ILE A 4 -30.83 -42.14 -24.05
N GLY A 5 -32.14 -42.02 -23.93
CA GLY A 5 -32.83 -40.94 -23.23
C GLY A 5 -32.55 -40.95 -21.72
N GLU A 6 -32.54 -42.10 -21.10
CA GLU A 6 -32.21 -42.23 -19.66
C GLU A 6 -30.73 -41.86 -19.39
N ILE A 7 -29.81 -42.33 -20.21
CA ILE A 7 -28.40 -42.00 -20.07
C ILE A 7 -28.18 -40.47 -20.22
N TYR A 8 -28.82 -39.85 -21.20
CA TYR A 8 -28.73 -38.40 -21.40
C TYR A 8 -29.32 -37.62 -20.21
N PHE A 9 -30.44 -38.09 -19.67
CA PHE A 9 -31.09 -37.49 -18.50
C PHE A 9 -30.20 -37.58 -17.25
N VAL A 10 -29.60 -38.74 -16.99
CA VAL A 10 -28.69 -38.97 -15.86
C VAL A 10 -27.43 -38.11 -15.96
N ILE A 11 -26.85 -38.01 -17.16
CA ILE A 11 -25.67 -37.15 -17.40
C ILE A 11 -26.04 -35.66 -17.17
N LYS A 12 -27.19 -35.21 -17.64
CA LYS A 12 -27.68 -33.85 -17.45
C LYS A 12 -27.92 -33.51 -15.98
N LEU A 13 -28.52 -34.44 -15.24
CA LEU A 13 -28.73 -34.27 -13.78
C LEU A 13 -27.40 -34.20 -13.01
N LYS A 14 -26.44 -35.05 -13.35
CA LYS A 14 -25.11 -35.04 -12.75
C LYS A 14 -24.36 -33.73 -13.05
N TYR A 15 -24.50 -33.22 -14.25
CA TYR A 15 -23.88 -31.95 -14.66
C TYR A 15 -24.51 -30.74 -13.92
N MET A 16 -25.84 -30.71 -13.80
CA MET A 16 -26.53 -29.67 -13.05
C MET A 16 -26.18 -29.72 -11.55
N ASN A 17 -26.18 -30.90 -10.95
CA ASN A 17 -25.84 -31.05 -9.54
C ASN A 17 -24.40 -30.59 -9.22
N ASN A 18 -23.45 -30.90 -10.07
CA ASN A 18 -22.08 -30.41 -9.92
C ASN A 18 -21.98 -28.87 -10.10
N PHE A 19 -22.75 -28.30 -11.02
CA PHE A 19 -22.81 -26.86 -11.22
C PHE A 19 -23.37 -26.12 -10.01
N PHE A 20 -24.50 -26.61 -9.47
CA PHE A 20 -25.11 -26.01 -8.27
C PHE A 20 -24.21 -26.18 -7.04
N ARG A 21 -23.58 -27.33 -6.85
CA ARG A 21 -22.66 -27.58 -5.74
C ARG A 21 -21.46 -26.63 -5.78
N LYS A 22 -20.83 -26.44 -6.95
CA LYS A 22 -19.67 -25.54 -7.13
C LYS A 22 -20.06 -24.07 -6.90
N HIS A 23 -21.30 -23.67 -7.23
CA HIS A 23 -21.76 -22.31 -6.97
C HIS A 23 -22.16 -22.11 -5.51
N SER A 24 -22.79 -23.08 -4.88
CA SER A 24 -23.18 -23.01 -3.45
C SER A 24 -21.93 -22.93 -2.54
N GLU A 25 -20.89 -23.71 -2.82
CA GLU A 25 -19.62 -23.66 -2.07
C GLU A 25 -18.99 -22.27 -2.12
N LYS A 26 -19.00 -21.61 -3.29
CA LYS A 26 -18.52 -20.23 -3.44
C LYS A 26 -19.38 -19.23 -2.67
N VAL A 27 -20.70 -19.33 -2.79
CA VAL A 27 -21.64 -18.44 -2.08
C VAL A 27 -21.49 -18.59 -0.57
N ILE A 28 -21.37 -19.80 -0.07
CA ILE A 28 -21.13 -20.06 1.35
C ILE A 28 -19.79 -19.45 1.78
N GLY A 29 -18.72 -19.66 1.01
CA GLY A 29 -17.41 -19.07 1.30
C GLY A 29 -17.45 -17.54 1.37
N TYR A 30 -18.09 -16.89 0.39
CA TYR A 30 -18.27 -15.43 0.42
C TYR A 30 -19.15 -14.95 1.58
N SER A 31 -20.16 -15.72 1.95
CA SER A 31 -21.03 -15.39 3.09
C SER A 31 -20.28 -15.36 4.42
N PHE A 32 -19.30 -16.24 4.62
CA PHE A 32 -18.44 -16.23 5.80
C PHE A 32 -17.48 -15.03 5.83
N ILE A 33 -16.98 -14.61 4.68
CA ILE A 33 -16.03 -13.49 4.58
C ILE A 33 -16.77 -12.13 4.60
N ASN A 34 -18.02 -12.09 4.13
CA ASN A 34 -18.82 -10.88 3.95
C ASN A 34 -18.91 -9.99 5.21
N PRO A 35 -19.16 -10.51 6.43
CA PRO A 35 -19.19 -9.68 7.62
C PRO A 35 -17.86 -8.93 7.87
N ALA A 36 -16.74 -9.62 7.69
CA ALA A 36 -15.41 -9.00 7.84
C ALA A 36 -15.16 -7.94 6.76
N VAL A 37 -15.50 -8.23 5.49
CA VAL A 37 -15.39 -7.28 4.38
C VAL A 37 -16.28 -6.05 4.61
N LEU A 38 -17.49 -6.22 5.11
CA LEU A 38 -18.38 -5.11 5.44
C LEU A 38 -17.80 -4.21 6.52
N ILE A 39 -17.28 -4.78 7.60
CA ILE A 39 -16.65 -4.02 8.69
C ILE A 39 -15.42 -3.25 8.17
N ILE A 40 -14.54 -3.91 7.44
CA ILE A 40 -13.35 -3.27 6.86
C ILE A 40 -13.75 -2.17 5.87
N SER A 41 -14.75 -2.41 5.04
CA SER A 41 -15.24 -1.43 4.07
C SER A 41 -15.84 -0.20 4.76
N LEU A 42 -16.65 -0.41 5.80
CA LEU A 42 -17.35 0.67 6.48
C LEU A 42 -16.41 1.49 7.38
N PHE A 43 -15.51 0.85 8.12
CA PHE A 43 -14.67 1.51 9.11
C PHE A 43 -13.23 1.76 8.63
N GLY A 44 -12.76 1.06 7.61
CA GLY A 44 -11.44 1.26 7.03
C GLY A 44 -11.50 2.03 5.71
N VAL A 45 -12.18 1.47 4.71
CA VAL A 45 -12.15 2.00 3.33
C VAL A 45 -12.97 3.28 3.19
N PHE A 46 -14.20 3.31 3.72
CA PHE A 46 -15.10 4.45 3.62
C PHE A 46 -14.51 5.73 4.23
N PRO A 47 -13.94 5.73 5.46
CA PRO A 47 -13.34 6.93 6.03
C PRO A 47 -12.19 7.51 5.22
N VAL A 48 -11.40 6.65 4.54
CA VAL A 48 -10.32 7.10 3.66
C VAL A 48 -10.87 7.88 2.47
N PHE A 49 -11.84 7.31 1.75
CA PHE A 49 -12.46 8.00 0.60
C PHE A 49 -13.23 9.25 1.02
N PHE A 50 -13.91 9.19 2.14
CA PHE A 50 -14.62 10.36 2.69
C PHE A 50 -13.63 11.45 3.11
N GLY A 51 -12.51 11.11 3.74
CA GLY A 51 -11.43 12.04 4.06
C GLY A 51 -10.84 12.70 2.82
N MET A 52 -10.59 11.92 1.73
CA MET A 52 -10.16 12.46 0.44
C MET A 52 -11.19 13.44 -0.13
N TYR A 53 -12.48 13.11 -0.05
CA TYR A 53 -13.54 14.02 -0.49
C TYR A 53 -13.57 15.31 0.33
N MET A 54 -13.46 15.20 1.66
CA MET A 54 -13.42 16.35 2.57
C MET A 54 -12.21 17.26 2.31
N SER A 55 -11.04 16.67 2.02
CA SER A 55 -9.80 17.42 1.80
C SER A 55 -9.85 18.34 0.58
N LEU A 56 -10.72 18.04 -0.38
CA LEU A 56 -10.94 18.89 -1.56
C LEU A 56 -11.92 20.04 -1.33
N HIS A 57 -12.52 20.12 -0.14
CA HIS A 57 -13.50 21.16 0.20
C HIS A 57 -13.04 21.99 1.40
N LYS A 58 -13.54 23.23 1.48
CA LYS A 58 -13.43 24.02 2.70
C LYS A 58 -14.41 23.45 3.72
N TRP A 59 -13.90 22.61 4.61
CA TRP A 59 -14.72 21.98 5.65
C TRP A 59 -14.45 22.66 7.01
N LYS A 60 -15.52 23.12 7.65
CA LYS A 60 -15.53 23.54 9.06
C LYS A 60 -16.52 22.64 9.79
N VAL A 61 -17.65 23.21 10.25
CA VAL A 61 -18.79 22.46 10.80
C VAL A 61 -19.65 21.89 9.68
N PHE A 62 -19.79 22.64 8.58
CA PHE A 62 -20.55 22.24 7.40
C PHE A 62 -19.66 22.29 6.16
N LYS A 63 -20.08 21.51 5.12
CA LYS A 63 -19.45 21.52 3.82
C LYS A 63 -19.51 22.92 3.19
N GLY A 64 -18.35 23.49 2.92
CA GLY A 64 -18.20 24.75 2.19
C GLY A 64 -17.90 24.54 0.70
N ARG A 65 -17.32 25.59 0.07
CA ARG A 65 -16.98 25.58 -1.35
C ARG A 65 -15.91 24.53 -1.67
N PHE A 66 -15.91 24.05 -2.91
CA PHE A 66 -14.86 23.22 -3.46
C PHE A 66 -13.56 24.03 -3.63
N LEU A 67 -12.47 23.57 -3.09
CA LEU A 67 -11.14 24.21 -3.12
C LEU A 67 -10.16 23.48 -4.03
N GLY A 68 -10.48 22.27 -4.49
CA GLY A 68 -9.54 21.44 -5.23
C GLY A 68 -8.27 21.18 -4.41
N PHE A 69 -7.10 21.49 -4.97
CA PHE A 69 -5.80 21.25 -4.34
C PHE A 69 -5.30 22.41 -3.45
N GLU A 70 -6.07 23.46 -3.25
CA GLU A 70 -5.66 24.62 -2.45
C GLU A 70 -5.29 24.26 -1.00
N ASN A 71 -5.99 23.28 -0.41
CA ASN A 71 -5.66 22.77 0.92
C ASN A 71 -4.30 22.07 0.95
N TYR A 72 -4.00 21.33 -0.10
CA TYR A 72 -2.71 20.62 -0.23
C TYR A 72 -1.57 21.61 -0.46
N GLU A 73 -1.79 22.63 -1.27
CA GLU A 73 -0.80 23.69 -1.50
C GLU A 73 -0.46 24.44 -0.23
N ARG A 74 -1.44 24.70 0.62
CA ARG A 74 -1.23 25.34 1.92
C ARG A 74 -0.40 24.50 2.87
N ILE A 75 -0.61 23.18 2.87
CA ILE A 75 0.10 22.26 3.76
C ILE A 75 1.51 21.96 3.22
N LEU A 76 1.63 21.70 1.93
CA LEU A 76 2.87 21.32 1.27
C LEU A 76 3.74 22.53 0.86
N GLY A 77 3.19 23.74 0.91
CA GLY A 77 3.82 24.98 0.53
C GLY A 77 4.02 25.18 -0.97
N SER A 78 4.17 24.11 -1.74
CA SER A 78 4.30 24.14 -3.20
C SER A 78 4.06 22.77 -3.80
N ILE A 79 3.03 22.64 -4.63
CA ILE A 79 2.76 21.40 -5.36
C ILE A 79 3.92 21.00 -6.28
N PRO A 80 4.53 21.93 -7.06
CA PRO A 80 5.71 21.59 -7.85
C PRO A 80 6.89 21.06 -7.01
N ALA A 81 7.15 21.65 -5.83
CA ALA A 81 8.20 21.14 -4.94
C ALA A 81 7.89 19.75 -4.43
N PHE A 82 6.64 19.45 -4.10
CA PHE A 82 6.20 18.11 -3.73
C PHE A 82 6.39 17.10 -4.89
N CYS A 83 6.07 17.48 -6.12
CA CYS A 83 6.34 16.63 -7.29
C CYS A 83 7.84 16.32 -7.47
N VAL A 84 8.71 17.32 -7.28
CA VAL A 84 10.16 17.13 -7.32
C VAL A 84 10.64 16.25 -6.16
N PHE A 85 10.05 16.37 -4.98
CA PHE A 85 10.34 15.52 -3.84
C PHE A 85 10.00 14.03 -4.15
N ILE A 86 8.81 13.77 -4.69
CA ILE A 86 8.41 12.41 -5.11
C ILE A 86 9.34 11.89 -6.22
N LEU A 87 9.71 12.72 -7.18
CA LEU A 87 10.66 12.36 -8.23
C LEU A 87 12.02 11.99 -7.63
N GLY A 88 12.50 12.72 -6.65
CA GLY A 88 13.72 12.40 -5.90
C GLY A 88 13.64 11.02 -5.22
N LEU A 89 12.50 10.70 -4.57
CA LEU A 89 12.27 9.38 -3.98
C LEU A 89 12.27 8.26 -5.04
N LEU A 90 11.63 8.47 -6.18
CA LEU A 90 11.64 7.51 -7.28
C LEU A 90 13.05 7.27 -7.83
N ILE A 91 13.86 8.32 -7.92
CA ILE A 91 15.27 8.23 -8.33
C ILE A 91 16.09 7.42 -7.32
N LEU A 92 15.83 7.54 -6.01
CA LEU A 92 16.49 6.69 -5.00
C LEU A 92 16.13 5.22 -5.16
N ILE A 93 14.84 4.93 -5.36
CA ILE A 93 14.37 3.56 -5.61
C ILE A 93 15.01 3.01 -6.89
N PHE A 94 15.08 3.82 -7.94
CA PHE A 94 15.71 3.45 -9.21
C PHE A 94 17.22 3.21 -9.06
N SER A 95 17.92 4.02 -8.25
CA SER A 95 19.34 3.81 -7.93
C SER A 95 19.58 2.45 -7.27
N TYR A 96 18.74 2.11 -6.28
CA TYR A 96 18.79 0.80 -5.62
C TYR A 96 18.51 -0.35 -6.60
N TRP A 97 17.51 -0.18 -7.48
CA TRP A 97 17.16 -1.18 -8.50
C TRP A 97 18.31 -1.41 -9.49
N VAL A 98 18.93 -0.34 -9.99
CA VAL A 98 20.11 -0.42 -10.87
C VAL A 98 21.24 -1.17 -10.19
N TRP A 99 21.54 -0.83 -8.94
CA TRP A 99 22.59 -1.54 -8.19
C TRP A 99 22.25 -3.02 -7.98
N SER A 100 21.02 -3.34 -7.60
CA SER A 100 20.58 -4.71 -7.32
C SER A 100 20.56 -5.59 -8.56
N GLU A 101 20.08 -5.09 -9.70
CA GLU A 101 19.90 -5.87 -10.93
C GLU A 101 21.20 -6.07 -11.69
N PHE A 102 22.09 -5.07 -11.69
CA PHE A 102 23.26 -5.07 -12.55
C PHE A 102 24.58 -5.43 -11.86
N LYS A 103 24.62 -5.47 -10.52
CA LYS A 103 25.85 -5.78 -9.76
C LYS A 103 26.52 -7.10 -10.16
N ASP A 104 25.73 -8.10 -10.55
CA ASP A 104 26.23 -9.46 -10.88
C ASP A 104 26.36 -9.69 -12.39
N LYS A 105 25.67 -8.89 -13.22
CA LYS A 105 25.62 -9.06 -14.68
C LYS A 105 26.79 -8.41 -15.42
N PHE A 106 27.40 -7.37 -14.86
CA PHE A 106 28.48 -6.66 -15.52
C PHE A 106 29.87 -7.11 -15.03
N LYS A 107 30.77 -7.42 -15.99
CA LYS A 107 32.19 -7.74 -15.72
C LYS A 107 32.93 -6.60 -14.98
N GLN A 108 32.48 -5.35 -15.16
CA GLN A 108 33.05 -4.16 -14.53
C GLN A 108 32.08 -3.64 -13.44
N LYS A 109 32.10 -4.30 -12.30
CA LYS A 109 31.30 -3.91 -11.11
C LYS A 109 31.45 -2.44 -10.71
N MET A 110 32.62 -1.84 -10.97
CA MET A 110 32.94 -0.48 -10.59
C MET A 110 32.04 0.56 -11.30
N TYR A 111 31.75 0.39 -12.60
CA TYR A 111 30.88 1.32 -13.32
C TYR A 111 29.44 1.30 -12.78
N VAL A 112 28.92 0.12 -12.40
CA VAL A 112 27.58 0.00 -11.82
C VAL A 112 27.51 0.71 -10.46
N VAL A 113 28.53 0.55 -9.64
CA VAL A 113 28.62 1.24 -8.34
C VAL A 113 28.69 2.75 -8.53
N ILE A 114 29.54 3.23 -9.43
CA ILE A 114 29.69 4.67 -9.69
C ILE A 114 28.38 5.26 -10.23
N SER A 115 27.74 4.61 -11.20
CA SER A 115 26.47 5.09 -11.77
C SER A 115 25.35 5.11 -10.73
N SER A 116 25.21 4.07 -9.92
CA SER A 116 24.20 4.03 -8.85
C SER A 116 24.46 5.11 -7.78
N LEU A 117 25.73 5.36 -7.43
CA LEU A 117 26.10 6.45 -6.51
C LEU A 117 25.76 7.83 -7.07
N ILE A 118 26.03 8.08 -8.35
CA ILE A 118 25.68 9.35 -8.99
C ILE A 118 24.15 9.55 -8.96
N ILE A 119 23.38 8.54 -9.33
CA ILE A 119 21.90 8.58 -9.31
C ILE A 119 21.40 8.83 -7.88
N LEU A 120 22.01 8.17 -6.88
CA LEU A 120 21.66 8.34 -5.47
C LEU A 120 21.91 9.78 -5.01
N VAL A 121 23.06 10.36 -5.33
CA VAL A 121 23.40 11.76 -4.98
C VAL A 121 22.43 12.74 -5.62
N ILE A 122 22.05 12.53 -6.88
CA ILE A 122 21.04 13.36 -7.56
C ILE A 122 19.68 13.26 -6.85
N GLY A 123 19.25 12.06 -6.50
CA GLY A 123 17.99 11.84 -5.76
C GLY A 123 17.99 12.55 -4.41
N LEU A 124 19.05 12.41 -3.62
CA LEU A 124 19.20 13.09 -2.34
C LEU A 124 19.22 14.61 -2.48
N TYR A 125 19.88 15.14 -3.50
CA TYR A 125 19.93 16.57 -3.78
C TYR A 125 18.54 17.14 -4.10
N LEU A 126 17.76 16.46 -4.94
CA LEU A 126 16.39 16.85 -5.27
C LEU A 126 15.48 16.82 -4.05
N ILE A 127 15.61 15.80 -3.20
CA ILE A 127 14.83 15.70 -1.95
C ILE A 127 15.18 16.86 -1.02
N ASN A 128 16.46 17.16 -0.84
CA ASN A 128 16.91 18.22 0.07
C ASN A 128 16.39 19.60 -0.35
N ILE A 129 16.52 19.95 -1.64
CA ILE A 129 15.99 21.23 -2.15
C ILE A 129 14.48 21.30 -2.01
N SER A 130 13.78 20.27 -2.43
CA SER A 130 12.32 20.24 -2.39
C SER A 130 11.80 20.33 -0.96
N TRP A 131 12.43 19.61 -0.03
CA TRP A 131 12.10 19.64 1.39
C TRP A 131 12.26 21.05 1.97
N GLY A 132 13.38 21.73 1.67
CA GLY A 132 13.59 23.11 2.09
C GLY A 132 12.51 24.06 1.62
N ILE A 133 12.07 23.93 0.36
CA ILE A 133 10.99 24.76 -0.21
C ILE A 133 9.65 24.46 0.47
N MET A 134 9.35 23.18 0.72
CA MET A 134 8.10 22.75 1.36
C MET A 134 8.01 23.26 2.80
N VAL A 135 9.06 23.11 3.58
CA VAL A 135 9.11 23.56 4.99
C VAL A 135 9.00 25.09 5.10
N THR A 136 9.64 25.83 4.19
CA THR A 136 9.61 27.31 4.25
C THR A 136 8.29 27.93 3.79
N LYS A 137 7.54 27.27 2.89
CA LYS A 137 6.30 27.79 2.31
C LYS A 137 5.04 27.11 2.84
N GLY A 138 5.16 25.92 3.38
CA GLY A 138 4.06 25.09 3.87
C GLY A 138 3.88 25.16 5.38
N ASP A 139 3.19 24.15 5.91
CA ASP A 139 3.04 23.95 7.35
C ASP A 139 4.16 23.00 7.83
N ASP A 140 5.18 23.58 8.44
CA ASP A 140 6.34 22.86 8.95
C ASP A 140 5.95 21.84 10.03
N ASN A 141 5.04 22.18 10.94
CA ASN A 141 4.58 21.27 11.98
C ASN A 141 3.92 20.02 11.37
N TYR A 142 3.12 20.21 10.33
CA TYR A 142 2.49 19.09 9.61
C TYR A 142 3.55 18.22 8.91
N LEU A 143 4.50 18.82 8.21
CA LEU A 143 5.54 18.09 7.49
C LEU A 143 6.44 17.29 8.44
N TYR A 144 6.83 17.89 9.59
CA TYR A 144 7.59 17.16 10.60
C TYR A 144 6.75 16.05 11.25
N SER A 145 5.44 16.25 11.46
CA SER A 145 4.57 15.22 12.01
C SER A 145 4.48 13.97 11.12
N LEU A 146 4.55 14.14 9.79
CA LEU A 146 4.64 13.00 8.85
C LEU A 146 5.92 12.19 9.07
N ILE A 147 7.05 12.86 9.26
CA ILE A 147 8.33 12.19 9.54
C ILE A 147 8.25 11.42 10.85
N TYR A 148 7.74 12.06 11.92
CA TYR A 148 7.59 11.39 13.22
C TYR A 148 6.64 10.19 13.13
N THR A 149 5.57 10.30 12.34
CA THR A 149 4.64 9.18 12.11
C THR A 149 5.34 8.02 11.42
N LEU A 150 6.19 8.29 10.42
CA LEU A 150 6.98 7.25 9.75
C LEU A 150 7.95 6.57 10.72
N TYR A 151 8.68 7.34 11.53
CA TYR A 151 9.58 6.76 12.55
C TYR A 151 8.81 5.90 13.55
N TYR A 152 7.70 6.42 14.06
CA TYR A 152 6.85 5.68 15.00
C TYR A 152 6.33 4.37 14.38
N SER A 153 5.82 4.43 13.15
CA SER A 153 5.30 3.26 12.45
C SER A 153 6.37 2.20 12.21
N LEU A 154 7.56 2.61 11.75
CA LEU A 154 8.68 1.69 11.54
C LEU A 154 9.11 1.01 12.85
N PHE A 155 9.23 1.80 13.91
CA PHE A 155 9.61 1.28 15.21
C PHE A 155 8.57 0.29 15.75
N THR A 156 7.28 0.65 15.68
CA THR A 156 6.18 -0.20 16.12
C THR A 156 6.14 -1.53 15.35
N ILE A 157 6.26 -1.50 14.02
CA ILE A 157 6.27 -2.71 13.19
C ILE A 157 7.41 -3.65 13.58
N ILE A 158 8.62 -3.12 13.78
CA ILE A 158 9.77 -3.94 14.19
C ILE A 158 9.51 -4.63 15.52
N PHE A 159 8.95 -3.90 16.50
CA PHE A 159 8.64 -4.46 17.82
C PHE A 159 7.49 -5.47 17.75
N GLU A 160 6.40 -5.16 17.05
CA GLU A 160 5.25 -6.06 16.91
C GLU A 160 5.62 -7.37 16.23
N VAL A 161 6.32 -7.29 15.08
CA VAL A 161 6.78 -8.48 14.36
C VAL A 161 7.80 -9.25 15.19
N GLY A 162 8.75 -8.56 15.84
CA GLY A 162 9.76 -9.16 16.69
C GLY A 162 9.15 -9.93 17.88
N LEU A 163 8.26 -9.29 18.61
CA LEU A 163 7.54 -9.93 19.72
C LEU A 163 6.65 -11.07 19.25
N GLY A 164 5.94 -10.90 18.13
CA GLY A 164 5.13 -11.95 17.51
C GLY A 164 5.95 -13.19 17.17
N LEU A 165 7.14 -13.02 16.58
CA LEU A 165 8.05 -14.12 16.27
C LEU A 165 8.59 -14.81 17.53
N VAL A 166 8.96 -14.05 18.55
CA VAL A 166 9.43 -14.62 19.83
C VAL A 166 8.34 -15.46 20.48
N ILE A 167 7.11 -14.95 20.53
CA ILE A 167 5.96 -15.67 21.11
C ILE A 167 5.65 -16.92 20.26
N ALA A 168 5.63 -16.79 18.94
CA ALA A 168 5.38 -17.92 18.05
C ALA A 168 6.45 -19.00 18.22
N PHE A 169 7.72 -18.62 18.33
CA PHE A 169 8.82 -19.55 18.57
C PHE A 169 8.71 -20.23 19.92
N ALA A 170 8.37 -19.49 20.99
CA ALA A 170 8.16 -20.03 22.32
C ALA A 170 7.01 -21.06 22.36
N LEU A 171 5.91 -20.78 21.66
CA LEU A 171 4.76 -21.68 21.57
C LEU A 171 5.04 -22.92 20.70
N TYR A 172 5.94 -22.80 19.71
CA TYR A 172 6.32 -23.91 18.84
C TYR A 172 7.21 -24.93 19.57
N GLN A 173 7.98 -24.50 20.56
CA GLN A 173 8.78 -25.43 21.36
C GLN A 173 7.86 -26.31 22.20
N LYS A 174 7.96 -27.64 21.97
CA LYS A 174 7.31 -28.63 22.85
C LYS A 174 7.95 -28.48 24.22
N PHE A 175 7.23 -27.88 25.16
CA PHE A 175 7.62 -27.99 26.56
C PHE A 175 7.52 -29.44 26.97
N VAL A 176 8.68 -30.09 27.12
CA VAL A 176 8.78 -31.40 27.75
C VAL A 176 8.58 -31.11 29.24
N GLY A 177 7.32 -31.30 29.69
CA GLY A 177 6.99 -31.34 31.12
C GLY A 177 7.15 -32.75 31.65
#